data_666819e9f3e716f87293d59d71df73ce
#
_entry.id   666819e9f3e716f87293d59d71df73ce
#
_cell.length_a   1.000
_cell.length_b   1.000
_cell.length_c   1.000
_cell.angle_alpha   90.00
_cell.angle_beta   90.00
_cell.angle_gamma   90.00
#
_symmetry.space_group_name_H-M   'P 1'
#
loop_
_entity.id
_entity.type
_entity.pdbx_description
1 polymer ?
#
loop_
_entity_poly.entity_id
_entity_poly.type
_entity_poly.pdbx_seq_one_letter_code
_entity_poly.pdbx_strand_id
1 'polypeptide(L)'
;MNAEVFAEWLRRQGHQVIRSESSYWYDAGPRVLQAFPYHWLIEPSQAELKGVLLDHKAIALRYSTPLSAPCGKISYHVVCMDPGYDVPGLPRQTRQNVRRRLECAKIELIPISWLASEGWNLRLDSLERQGRVEAETEQGWRHMCQSAENLSGFEAWGAFYDGQLAASFLAFQCDDWYTLPYEQSATAYLESRINNAIFFHVTHEAIHRSGIRGVFFCLQSLDAPASVDQFKFRMGLTARAVRQRVVFHPWLEPFIGKPVYSVVKRLLARQPNKPALAKMEGMLRFYQEGKCLPLEQDWPACLNDRRSELVEGLKL
;
A
#
# COMPACT_ATOMS: atom_id res chain seq x y z
N MET A 1 -2.94 -14.95 -11.10
CA MET A 1 -2.47 -13.88 -12.03
C MET A 1 -0.98 -13.73 -11.84
N ASN A 2 -0.23 -13.45 -12.91
CA ASN A 2 1.19 -13.11 -12.78
C ASN A 2 1.41 -11.59 -12.77
N ALA A 3 2.62 -11.16 -12.43
CA ALA A 3 2.97 -9.73 -12.35
C ALA A 3 2.77 -8.97 -13.69
N GLU A 4 2.81 -9.66 -14.85
CA GLU A 4 2.58 -9.05 -16.15
C GLU A 4 1.14 -8.55 -16.33
N VAL A 5 0.15 -9.24 -15.75
CA VAL A 5 -1.25 -8.77 -15.81
C VAL A 5 -1.42 -7.49 -14.98
N PHE A 6 -0.71 -7.38 -13.85
CA PHE A 6 -0.67 -6.13 -13.09
C PHE A 6 0.05 -5.01 -13.86
N ALA A 7 1.15 -5.36 -14.55
CA ALA A 7 1.85 -4.42 -15.43
C ALA A 7 0.93 -3.91 -16.55
N GLU A 8 0.15 -4.80 -17.16
CA GLU A 8 -0.81 -4.44 -18.20
C GLU A 8 -1.91 -3.50 -17.68
N TRP A 9 -2.42 -3.75 -16.47
CA TRP A 9 -3.38 -2.84 -15.84
C TRP A 9 -2.82 -1.41 -15.68
N LEU A 10 -1.56 -1.29 -15.27
CA LEU A 10 -0.90 0.02 -15.15
C LEU A 10 -0.67 0.67 -16.52
N ARG A 11 -0.26 -0.12 -17.54
CA ARG A 11 -0.07 0.41 -18.92
C ARG A 11 -1.39 0.95 -19.50
N ARG A 12 -2.50 0.25 -19.29
CA ARG A 12 -3.83 0.70 -19.72
C ARG A 12 -4.24 2.02 -19.08
N GLN A 13 -3.76 2.32 -17.88
CA GLN A 13 -3.95 3.60 -17.20
C GLN A 13 -3.00 4.70 -17.70
N GLY A 14 -2.11 4.40 -18.65
CA GLY A 14 -1.14 5.34 -19.20
C GLY A 14 0.17 5.42 -18.41
N HIS A 15 0.38 4.55 -17.44
CA HIS A 15 1.65 4.51 -16.71
C HIS A 15 2.79 3.97 -17.57
N GLN A 16 3.96 4.58 -17.43
CA GLN A 16 5.18 3.99 -17.94
C GLN A 16 5.54 2.77 -17.07
N VAL A 17 5.53 1.59 -17.69
CA VAL A 17 5.93 0.35 -17.02
C VAL A 17 7.22 -0.19 -17.61
N ILE A 18 8.20 -0.41 -16.75
CA ILE A 18 9.53 -0.90 -17.09
C ILE A 18 9.70 -2.28 -16.47
N ARG A 19 10.30 -3.20 -17.21
CA ARG A 19 10.77 -4.49 -16.69
C ARG A 19 12.27 -4.45 -16.56
N SER A 20 12.80 -4.73 -15.36
CA SER A 20 14.21 -4.96 -15.12
C SER A 20 14.44 -6.43 -14.72
N GLU A 21 15.67 -6.78 -14.37
CA GLU A 21 16.02 -8.15 -13.97
C GLU A 21 15.24 -8.59 -12.73
N SER A 22 15.20 -7.75 -11.69
CA SER A 22 14.62 -8.08 -10.38
C SER A 22 13.14 -7.76 -10.25
N SER A 23 12.59 -6.82 -11.03
CA SER A 23 11.22 -6.32 -10.80
C SER A 23 10.63 -5.60 -12.00
N TYR A 24 9.34 -5.25 -11.86
CA TYR A 24 8.69 -4.23 -12.66
C TYR A 24 8.73 -2.90 -11.91
N TRP A 25 8.70 -1.80 -12.65
CA TRP A 25 8.70 -0.44 -12.15
C TRP A 25 7.65 0.39 -12.87
N TYR A 26 6.98 1.29 -12.17
CA TYR A 26 6.07 2.24 -12.78
C TYR A 26 6.26 3.63 -12.19
N ASP A 27 5.83 4.65 -12.93
CA ASP A 27 5.89 6.06 -12.54
C ASP A 27 4.83 6.39 -11.46
N ALA A 28 5.20 6.18 -10.20
CA ALA A 28 4.34 6.46 -9.04
C ALA A 28 4.28 7.95 -8.66
N GLY A 29 4.95 8.81 -9.42
CA GLY A 29 5.00 10.25 -9.22
C GLY A 29 5.96 10.89 -10.22
N PRO A 30 6.11 12.21 -10.24
CA PRO A 30 6.95 12.89 -11.22
C PRO A 30 8.39 12.35 -11.20
N ARG A 31 8.74 11.53 -12.21
CA ARG A 31 10.05 10.90 -12.39
C ARG A 31 10.51 10.01 -11.20
N VAL A 32 9.57 9.54 -10.37
CA VAL A 32 9.83 8.58 -9.29
C VAL A 32 9.25 7.24 -9.69
N LEU A 33 10.07 6.20 -9.73
CA LEU A 33 9.65 4.85 -10.07
C LEU A 33 9.49 4.01 -8.80
N GLN A 34 8.36 3.31 -8.72
CA GLN A 34 8.03 2.36 -7.66
C GLN A 34 8.08 0.94 -8.20
N ALA A 35 8.79 0.07 -7.50
CA ALA A 35 8.77 -1.36 -7.82
C ALA A 35 7.41 -1.99 -7.48
N PHE A 36 7.00 -2.95 -8.31
CA PHE A 36 5.83 -3.80 -8.08
C PHE A 36 6.07 -5.21 -8.67
N PRO A 37 5.30 -6.21 -8.27
CA PRO A 37 4.24 -6.23 -7.24
C PRO A 37 4.73 -5.82 -5.85
N TYR A 38 3.90 -5.11 -5.10
CA TYR A 38 4.32 -4.48 -3.84
C TYR A 38 4.73 -5.46 -2.74
N HIS A 39 4.26 -6.71 -2.80
CA HIS A 39 4.63 -7.76 -1.84
C HIS A 39 6.00 -8.38 -2.12
N TRP A 40 6.59 -8.12 -3.30
CA TRP A 40 7.92 -8.61 -3.63
C TRP A 40 8.99 -7.93 -2.78
N LEU A 41 9.95 -8.75 -2.35
CA LEU A 41 11.18 -8.28 -1.72
C LEU A 41 12.31 -8.54 -2.70
N ILE A 42 12.91 -7.49 -3.21
CA ILE A 42 13.90 -7.56 -4.29
C ILE A 42 15.27 -7.07 -3.83
N GLU A 43 16.32 -7.62 -4.43
CA GLU A 43 17.71 -7.23 -4.17
C GLU A 43 18.42 -6.90 -5.49
N PRO A 44 18.00 -5.81 -6.16
CA PRO A 44 18.59 -5.41 -7.44
C PRO A 44 20.06 -5.03 -7.28
N SER A 45 20.89 -5.37 -8.28
CA SER A 45 22.29 -4.97 -8.35
C SER A 45 22.41 -3.44 -8.50
N GLN A 46 23.57 -2.89 -8.11
CA GLN A 46 23.84 -1.47 -8.32
C GLN A 46 23.84 -1.09 -9.81
N ALA A 47 24.26 -2.01 -10.68
CA ALA A 47 24.25 -1.82 -12.12
C ALA A 47 22.81 -1.73 -12.65
N GLU A 48 21.92 -2.62 -12.19
CA GLU A 48 20.49 -2.61 -12.53
C GLU A 48 19.83 -1.31 -12.09
N LEU A 49 20.01 -0.89 -10.83
CA LEU A 49 19.45 0.36 -10.30
C LEU A 49 19.92 1.58 -11.09
N LYS A 50 21.21 1.62 -11.42
CA LYS A 50 21.79 2.72 -12.24
C LYS A 50 21.21 2.71 -13.63
N GLY A 51 21.08 1.55 -14.28
CA GLY A 51 20.44 1.41 -15.60
C GLY A 51 19.02 1.95 -15.58
N VAL A 52 18.17 1.49 -14.65
CA VAL A 52 16.78 1.97 -14.53
C VAL A 52 16.70 3.48 -14.32
N LEU A 53 17.58 4.07 -13.49
CA LEU A 53 17.60 5.52 -13.27
C LEU A 53 18.00 6.31 -14.51
N LEU A 54 19.07 5.90 -15.21
CA LEU A 54 19.63 6.64 -16.34
C LEU A 54 18.78 6.48 -17.61
N ASP A 55 18.42 5.25 -17.97
CA ASP A 55 17.74 4.94 -19.22
C ASP A 55 16.31 5.50 -19.25
N HIS A 56 15.68 5.60 -18.06
CA HIS A 56 14.32 6.12 -17.94
C HIS A 56 14.24 7.53 -17.34
N LYS A 57 15.39 8.22 -17.19
CA LYS A 57 15.48 9.60 -16.67
C LYS A 57 14.76 9.78 -15.32
N ALA A 58 14.75 8.73 -14.50
CA ALA A 58 14.13 8.78 -13.20
C ALA A 58 15.02 9.55 -12.20
N ILE A 59 14.39 10.28 -11.29
CA ILE A 59 15.11 10.99 -10.21
C ILE A 59 15.28 10.14 -8.98
N ALA A 60 14.36 9.16 -8.77
CA ALA A 60 14.45 8.23 -7.66
C ALA A 60 13.72 6.91 -7.95
N LEU A 61 14.17 5.85 -7.27
CA LEU A 61 13.54 4.54 -7.21
C LEU A 61 13.09 4.26 -5.78
N ARG A 62 11.99 3.54 -5.63
CA ARG A 62 11.52 3.03 -4.33
C ARG A 62 11.14 1.56 -4.46
N TYR A 63 11.58 0.73 -3.50
CA TYR A 63 11.27 -0.70 -3.46
C TYR A 63 11.39 -1.28 -2.06
N SER A 64 10.82 -2.47 -1.87
CA SER A 64 10.99 -3.28 -0.66
C SER A 64 12.08 -4.33 -0.87
N THR A 65 12.87 -4.57 0.17
CA THR A 65 13.96 -5.55 0.17
C THR A 65 13.90 -6.38 1.47
N PRO A 66 14.48 -7.58 1.51
CA PRO A 66 14.51 -8.37 2.74
C PRO A 66 15.07 -7.60 3.94
N LEU A 67 14.62 -7.97 5.13
CA LEU A 67 15.12 -7.35 6.37
C LEU A 67 16.63 -7.51 6.54
N SER A 68 17.18 -8.62 6.03
CA SER A 68 18.62 -8.94 6.01
C SER A 68 19.45 -8.12 5.02
N ALA A 69 18.80 -7.36 4.11
CA ALA A 69 19.52 -6.56 3.13
C ALA A 69 20.42 -5.51 3.80
N PRO A 70 21.58 -5.17 3.22
CA PRO A 70 22.56 -4.27 3.85
C PRO A 70 22.10 -2.83 3.98
N CYS A 71 21.17 -2.40 3.14
CA CYS A 71 20.67 -1.02 3.06
C CYS A 71 19.15 -0.97 3.03
N GLY A 72 18.60 0.16 3.46
CA GLY A 72 17.17 0.44 3.48
C GLY A 72 16.69 0.73 4.91
N LYS A 73 15.66 1.58 5.00
CA LYS A 73 15.03 1.89 6.29
C LYS A 73 14.21 0.70 6.74
N ILE A 74 14.33 0.35 8.02
CA ILE A 74 13.44 -0.61 8.68
C ILE A 74 11.99 -0.14 8.53
N SER A 75 11.16 -1.02 8.04
CA SER A 75 9.79 -0.74 7.63
C SER A 75 8.96 -2.02 7.72
N TYR A 76 7.73 -1.97 7.26
CA TYR A 76 6.83 -3.13 7.26
C TYR A 76 5.88 -3.14 6.08
N HIS A 77 5.43 -4.34 5.77
CA HIS A 77 4.23 -4.61 5.00
C HIS A 77 3.09 -4.94 5.94
N VAL A 78 1.91 -4.40 5.70
CA VAL A 78 0.70 -4.79 6.42
C VAL A 78 0.08 -5.98 5.69
N VAL A 79 0.04 -7.13 6.34
CA VAL A 79 -0.38 -8.39 5.74
C VAL A 79 -1.25 -9.24 6.67
N CYS A 80 -2.07 -10.11 6.08
CA CYS A 80 -2.67 -11.25 6.74
C CYS A 80 -2.05 -12.52 6.14
N MET A 81 -1.40 -13.34 6.95
CA MET A 81 -0.78 -14.61 6.53
C MET A 81 -1.24 -15.78 7.41
N ASP A 82 -2.22 -15.56 8.28
CA ASP A 82 -2.77 -16.57 9.16
C ASP A 82 -3.88 -17.34 8.42
N PRO A 83 -3.70 -18.62 8.09
CA PRO A 83 -4.74 -19.43 7.48
C PRO A 83 -5.93 -19.69 8.42
N GLY A 84 -5.76 -19.46 9.71
CA GLY A 84 -6.82 -19.50 10.73
C GLY A 84 -7.53 -18.16 10.96
N TYR A 85 -7.31 -17.17 10.07
CA TYR A 85 -7.94 -15.86 10.21
C TYR A 85 -9.46 -15.96 10.20
N ASP A 86 -10.07 -15.74 11.35
CA ASP A 86 -11.52 -15.82 11.54
C ASP A 86 -11.97 -14.89 12.69
N VAL A 87 -13.29 -14.69 12.79
CA VAL A 87 -13.93 -13.81 13.79
C VAL A 87 -13.47 -14.06 15.21
N PRO A 88 -13.34 -15.30 15.73
CA PRO A 88 -12.86 -15.55 17.09
C PRO A 88 -11.50 -14.97 17.42
N GLY A 89 -10.58 -14.92 16.41
CA GLY A 89 -9.22 -14.39 16.57
C GLY A 89 -9.14 -12.87 16.66
N LEU A 90 -10.22 -12.16 16.36
CA LEU A 90 -10.23 -10.70 16.41
C LEU A 90 -10.32 -10.16 17.84
N PRO A 91 -9.76 -8.97 18.14
CA PRO A 91 -9.95 -8.28 19.42
C PRO A 91 -11.44 -8.12 19.74
N ARG A 92 -11.81 -8.21 21.01
CA ARG A 92 -13.21 -8.25 21.49
C ARG A 92 -14.11 -7.22 20.82
N GLN A 93 -13.71 -5.94 20.81
CA GLN A 93 -14.52 -4.85 20.24
C GLN A 93 -14.67 -5.00 18.71
N THR A 94 -13.58 -5.33 18.02
CA THR A 94 -13.59 -5.55 16.57
C THR A 94 -14.48 -6.72 16.20
N ARG A 95 -14.37 -7.84 16.94
CA ARG A 95 -15.21 -9.03 16.78
C ARG A 95 -16.70 -8.73 16.90
N GLN A 96 -17.08 -7.94 17.90
CA GLN A 96 -18.48 -7.52 18.08
C GLN A 96 -18.97 -6.67 16.90
N ASN A 97 -18.14 -5.72 16.44
CA ASN A 97 -18.47 -4.86 15.31
C ASN A 97 -18.64 -5.67 14.02
N VAL A 98 -17.72 -6.60 13.75
CA VAL A 98 -17.78 -7.49 12.58
C VAL A 98 -19.03 -8.34 12.60
N ARG A 99 -19.29 -9.09 13.69
CA ARG A 99 -20.46 -9.97 13.79
C ARG A 99 -21.75 -9.21 13.55
N ARG A 100 -21.97 -8.14 14.34
CA ARG A 100 -23.19 -7.32 14.25
C ARG A 100 -23.42 -6.78 12.83
N ARG A 101 -22.34 -6.47 12.11
CA ARG A 101 -22.49 -5.87 10.79
C ARG A 101 -22.66 -6.90 9.68
N LEU A 102 -22.02 -8.05 9.78
CA LEU A 102 -22.24 -9.17 8.86
C LEU A 102 -23.69 -9.68 8.85
N GLU A 103 -24.42 -9.49 9.96
CA GLU A 103 -25.85 -9.88 10.07
C GLU A 103 -26.78 -9.01 9.20
N CYS A 104 -26.39 -7.76 8.89
CA CYS A 104 -27.26 -6.80 8.21
C CYS A 104 -26.64 -6.17 6.95
N ALA A 105 -25.39 -6.47 6.63
CA ALA A 105 -24.75 -6.02 5.41
C ALA A 105 -24.66 -7.17 4.41
N LYS A 106 -25.03 -6.94 3.16
CA LYS A 106 -24.78 -7.87 2.06
C LYS A 106 -23.43 -7.51 1.44
N ILE A 107 -22.48 -8.46 1.48
CA ILE A 107 -21.15 -8.28 0.87
C ILE A 107 -21.02 -9.29 -0.24
N GLU A 108 -20.73 -8.81 -1.45
CA GLU A 108 -20.67 -9.67 -2.64
C GLU A 108 -19.69 -9.13 -3.69
N LEU A 109 -19.29 -10.00 -4.61
CA LEU A 109 -18.62 -9.59 -5.83
C LEU A 109 -19.57 -8.80 -6.73
N ILE A 110 -19.07 -7.70 -7.25
CA ILE A 110 -19.80 -6.81 -8.17
C ILE A 110 -19.02 -6.68 -9.48
N PRO A 111 -19.68 -6.40 -10.61
CA PRO A 111 -18.98 -6.11 -11.86
C PRO A 111 -18.05 -4.89 -11.69
N ILE A 112 -16.83 -4.98 -12.24
CA ILE A 112 -15.87 -3.85 -12.22
C ILE A 112 -16.45 -2.64 -12.96
N SER A 113 -17.18 -2.87 -14.07
CA SER A 113 -17.90 -1.82 -14.81
C SER A 113 -18.92 -1.09 -13.93
N TRP A 114 -19.61 -1.82 -13.05
CA TRP A 114 -20.55 -1.21 -12.10
C TRP A 114 -19.80 -0.40 -11.04
N LEU A 115 -18.68 -0.91 -10.51
CA LEU A 115 -17.82 -0.13 -9.60
C LEU A 115 -17.29 1.14 -10.27
N ALA A 116 -16.97 1.09 -11.56
CA ALA A 116 -16.52 2.26 -12.33
C ALA A 116 -17.56 3.38 -12.36
N SER A 117 -18.86 3.06 -12.46
CA SER A 117 -19.94 4.05 -12.47
C SER A 117 -20.39 4.45 -11.07
N GLU A 118 -20.77 3.47 -10.24
CA GLU A 118 -21.42 3.73 -8.95
C GLU A 118 -20.41 3.98 -7.81
N GLY A 119 -19.18 3.51 -7.95
CA GLY A 119 -18.14 3.63 -6.92
C GLY A 119 -17.55 5.03 -6.77
N TRP A 120 -17.76 5.93 -7.74
CA TRP A 120 -17.16 7.27 -7.70
C TRP A 120 -17.61 8.08 -6.48
N ASN A 121 -18.86 8.06 -6.10
CA ASN A 121 -19.35 8.78 -4.94
C ASN A 121 -18.67 8.31 -3.64
N LEU A 122 -18.43 7.01 -3.48
CA LEU A 122 -17.67 6.47 -2.35
C LEU A 122 -16.18 6.91 -2.40
N ARG A 123 -15.63 6.95 -3.62
CA ARG A 123 -14.26 7.40 -3.84
C ARG A 123 -14.09 8.85 -3.47
N LEU A 124 -14.99 9.71 -3.97
CA LEU A 124 -14.99 11.14 -3.69
C LEU A 124 -15.13 11.42 -2.18
N ASP A 125 -16.10 10.81 -1.50
CA ASP A 125 -16.27 10.92 -0.05
C ASP A 125 -15.01 10.50 0.72
N SER A 126 -14.35 9.43 0.28
CA SER A 126 -13.09 8.99 0.87
C SER A 126 -11.94 9.98 0.64
N LEU A 127 -11.87 10.61 -0.55
CA LEU A 127 -10.89 11.64 -0.87
C LEU A 127 -11.13 12.92 -0.07
N GLU A 128 -12.38 13.35 0.06
CA GLU A 128 -12.78 14.52 0.87
C GLU A 128 -12.35 14.33 2.34
N ARG A 129 -12.69 13.20 2.92
CA ARG A 129 -12.30 12.85 4.29
C ARG A 129 -10.79 12.83 4.51
N GLN A 130 -10.02 12.49 3.47
CA GLN A 130 -8.56 12.49 3.49
C GLN A 130 -7.92 13.83 3.13
N GLY A 131 -8.71 14.83 2.74
CA GLY A 131 -8.20 16.12 2.24
C GLY A 131 -7.45 15.99 0.90
N ARG A 132 -7.86 15.06 0.03
CA ARG A 132 -7.16 14.70 -1.23
C ARG A 132 -8.07 14.80 -2.47
N VAL A 133 -9.07 15.65 -2.45
CA VAL A 133 -10.07 15.77 -3.56
C VAL A 133 -9.40 16.04 -4.91
N GLU A 134 -8.34 16.86 -4.93
CA GLU A 134 -7.63 17.19 -6.17
C GLU A 134 -6.74 16.04 -6.71
N ALA A 135 -6.63 14.93 -5.97
CA ALA A 135 -5.74 13.84 -6.35
C ALA A 135 -6.27 12.99 -7.51
N GLU A 136 -7.58 13.01 -7.74
CA GLU A 136 -8.23 12.14 -8.72
C GLU A 136 -9.53 12.79 -9.26
N THR A 137 -9.89 12.45 -10.48
CA THR A 137 -11.13 12.87 -11.11
C THR A 137 -12.05 11.67 -11.33
N GLU A 138 -13.36 11.91 -11.52
CA GLU A 138 -14.31 10.85 -11.86
C GLU A 138 -13.88 10.08 -13.13
N GLN A 139 -13.40 10.81 -14.13
CA GLN A 139 -12.91 10.18 -15.35
C GLN A 139 -11.68 9.31 -15.09
N GLY A 140 -10.74 9.76 -14.22
CA GLY A 140 -9.58 8.99 -13.80
C GLY A 140 -9.99 7.72 -13.06
N TRP A 141 -10.93 7.81 -12.13
CA TRP A 141 -11.50 6.67 -11.43
C TRP A 141 -12.12 5.64 -12.38
N ARG A 142 -13.02 6.12 -13.27
CA ARG A 142 -13.66 5.25 -14.29
C ARG A 142 -12.61 4.56 -15.16
N HIS A 143 -11.65 5.31 -15.65
CA HIS A 143 -10.56 4.78 -16.48
C HIS A 143 -9.73 3.72 -15.76
N MET A 144 -9.39 3.96 -14.49
CA MET A 144 -8.66 3.00 -13.65
C MET A 144 -9.44 1.70 -13.45
N CYS A 145 -10.74 1.76 -13.15
CA CYS A 145 -11.59 0.58 -13.03
C CYS A 145 -11.71 -0.16 -14.37
N GLN A 146 -12.03 0.55 -15.45
CA GLN A 146 -12.17 -0.03 -16.80
C GLN A 146 -10.87 -0.66 -17.28
N SER A 147 -9.73 -0.13 -16.90
CA SER A 147 -8.42 -0.72 -17.20
C SER A 147 -8.23 -2.11 -16.61
N ALA A 148 -8.97 -2.45 -15.54
CA ALA A 148 -8.95 -3.77 -14.92
C ALA A 148 -9.97 -4.75 -15.57
N GLU A 149 -10.90 -4.27 -16.38
CA GLU A 149 -11.89 -5.13 -17.06
C GLU A 149 -11.20 -6.12 -17.98
N ASN A 150 -11.69 -7.35 -17.97
CA ASN A 150 -11.16 -8.46 -18.77
C ASN A 150 -9.70 -8.83 -18.48
N LEU A 151 -9.13 -8.32 -17.37
CA LEU A 151 -7.87 -8.82 -16.84
C LEU A 151 -8.14 -9.87 -15.76
N SER A 152 -7.52 -11.04 -15.92
CA SER A 152 -7.69 -12.13 -14.96
C SER A 152 -7.18 -11.75 -13.57
N GLY A 153 -7.92 -12.15 -12.53
CA GLY A 153 -7.51 -11.96 -11.13
C GLY A 153 -7.90 -10.62 -10.52
N PHE A 154 -8.47 -9.68 -11.27
CA PHE A 154 -9.10 -8.50 -10.70
C PHE A 154 -10.53 -8.79 -10.26
N GLU A 155 -10.90 -8.28 -9.10
CA GLU A 155 -12.21 -8.43 -8.48
C GLU A 155 -12.65 -7.11 -7.85
N ALA A 156 -13.94 -6.81 -7.97
CA ALA A 156 -14.56 -5.73 -7.23
C ALA A 156 -15.53 -6.30 -6.19
N TRP A 157 -15.48 -5.78 -4.98
CA TRP A 157 -16.36 -6.14 -3.86
C TRP A 157 -17.20 -4.95 -3.46
N GLY A 158 -18.48 -5.18 -3.24
CA GLY A 158 -19.43 -4.21 -2.71
C GLY A 158 -20.00 -4.66 -1.38
N ALA A 159 -20.11 -3.72 -0.43
CA ALA A 159 -20.88 -3.91 0.81
C ALA A 159 -22.11 -3.01 0.76
N PHE A 160 -23.27 -3.64 0.80
CA PHE A 160 -24.57 -2.98 0.77
C PHE A 160 -25.18 -2.93 2.17
N TYR A 161 -25.67 -1.78 2.54
CA TYR A 161 -26.38 -1.54 3.78
C TYR A 161 -27.64 -0.75 3.48
N ASP A 162 -28.80 -1.22 3.93
CA ASP A 162 -30.11 -0.65 3.60
C ASP A 162 -30.32 -0.46 2.07
N GLY A 163 -29.82 -1.42 1.28
CA GLY A 163 -29.93 -1.40 -0.19
C GLY A 163 -28.98 -0.43 -0.90
N GLN A 164 -28.16 0.33 -0.16
CA GLN A 164 -27.21 1.29 -0.71
C GLN A 164 -25.79 0.76 -0.67
N LEU A 165 -24.97 1.08 -1.69
CA LEU A 165 -23.55 0.78 -1.67
C LEU A 165 -22.86 1.64 -0.61
N ALA A 166 -22.45 1.02 0.49
CA ALA A 166 -21.87 1.68 1.66
C ALA A 166 -20.34 1.62 1.68
N ALA A 167 -19.75 0.58 1.08
CA ALA A 167 -18.30 0.44 0.93
C ALA A 167 -17.97 -0.43 -0.29
N SER A 168 -16.76 -0.27 -0.84
CA SER A 168 -16.28 -1.09 -1.95
C SER A 168 -14.78 -1.28 -1.90
N PHE A 169 -14.32 -2.42 -2.46
CA PHE A 169 -12.91 -2.70 -2.67
C PHE A 169 -12.67 -3.06 -4.14
N LEU A 170 -11.57 -2.57 -4.69
CA LEU A 170 -10.96 -3.17 -5.87
C LEU A 170 -9.78 -4.01 -5.40
N ALA A 171 -9.75 -5.25 -5.79
CA ALA A 171 -8.77 -6.22 -5.37
C ALA A 171 -8.16 -6.94 -6.57
N PHE A 172 -6.98 -7.52 -6.39
CA PHE A 172 -6.40 -8.42 -7.38
C PHE A 172 -5.53 -9.49 -6.74
N GLN A 173 -5.49 -10.65 -7.38
CA GLN A 173 -4.55 -11.69 -7.05
C GLN A 173 -3.30 -11.55 -7.92
N CYS A 174 -2.13 -11.49 -7.31
CA CYS A 174 -0.84 -11.56 -7.98
C CYS A 174 0.04 -12.62 -7.31
N ASP A 175 0.47 -13.60 -8.11
CA ASP A 175 1.13 -14.82 -7.62
C ASP A 175 0.25 -15.52 -6.57
N ASP A 176 0.80 -15.82 -5.40
CA ASP A 176 0.12 -16.38 -4.24
C ASP A 176 -0.38 -15.31 -3.23
N TRP A 177 -0.46 -14.06 -3.66
CA TRP A 177 -0.92 -12.93 -2.84
C TRP A 177 -2.20 -12.31 -3.38
N TYR A 178 -3.13 -11.99 -2.46
CA TYR A 178 -4.31 -11.20 -2.74
C TYR A 178 -4.08 -9.77 -2.24
N THR A 179 -4.28 -8.77 -3.09
CA THR A 179 -3.92 -7.38 -2.82
C THR A 179 -5.15 -6.48 -2.90
N LEU A 180 -5.27 -5.53 -1.97
CA LEU A 180 -6.39 -4.60 -1.83
C LEU A 180 -5.91 -3.15 -2.01
N PRO A 181 -5.70 -2.68 -3.26
CA PRO A 181 -5.12 -1.35 -3.52
C PRO A 181 -6.11 -0.21 -3.28
N TYR A 182 -7.41 -0.46 -3.41
CA TYR A 182 -8.44 0.57 -3.30
C TYR A 182 -9.55 0.12 -2.37
N GLU A 183 -9.69 0.87 -1.29
CA GLU A 183 -10.71 0.69 -0.26
C GLU A 183 -11.48 2.00 -0.11
N GLN A 184 -12.78 1.99 -0.30
CA GLN A 184 -13.66 3.15 -0.15
C GLN A 184 -14.82 2.84 0.79
N SER A 185 -15.31 3.88 1.45
CA SER A 185 -16.51 3.79 2.27
C SER A 185 -17.15 5.14 2.43
N ALA A 186 -18.48 5.18 2.41
CA ALA A 186 -19.23 6.39 2.64
C ALA A 186 -19.14 6.81 4.12
N THR A 187 -18.93 8.10 4.35
CA THR A 187 -18.86 8.71 5.68
C THR A 187 -20.14 8.47 6.48
N ALA A 188 -21.30 8.50 5.82
CA ALA A 188 -22.59 8.23 6.43
C ALA A 188 -22.68 6.86 7.12
N TYR A 189 -21.90 5.87 6.67
CA TYR A 189 -21.91 4.51 7.22
C TYR A 189 -20.69 4.16 8.09
N LEU A 190 -19.80 5.12 8.38
CA LEU A 190 -18.61 4.86 9.22
C LEU A 190 -18.98 4.46 10.66
N GLU A 191 -19.99 5.14 11.24
CA GLU A 191 -20.48 4.81 12.58
C GLU A 191 -21.10 3.41 12.62
N SER A 192 -21.69 2.96 11.53
CA SER A 192 -22.23 1.62 11.40
C SER A 192 -21.15 0.54 11.35
N ARG A 193 -19.86 0.92 11.21
CA ARG A 193 -18.74 -0.03 11.12
C ARG A 193 -18.79 -0.94 9.89
N ILE A 194 -19.38 -0.48 8.78
CA ILE A 194 -19.45 -1.26 7.54
C ILE A 194 -18.05 -1.65 7.03
N ASN A 195 -17.06 -0.78 7.24
CA ASN A 195 -15.68 -1.05 6.90
C ASN A 195 -15.11 -2.29 7.59
N ASN A 196 -15.50 -2.53 8.86
CA ASN A 196 -15.04 -3.72 9.57
C ASN A 196 -15.59 -4.99 8.91
N ALA A 197 -16.83 -4.96 8.45
CA ALA A 197 -17.47 -6.12 7.83
C ALA A 197 -16.85 -6.43 6.45
N ILE A 198 -16.77 -5.47 5.56
CA ILE A 198 -16.20 -5.70 4.21
C ILE A 198 -14.72 -6.08 4.30
N PHE A 199 -13.96 -5.40 5.16
CA PHE A 199 -12.55 -5.68 5.36
C PHE A 199 -12.33 -7.10 5.87
N PHE A 200 -13.08 -7.52 6.89
CA PHE A 200 -13.04 -8.88 7.41
C PHE A 200 -13.46 -9.90 6.35
N HIS A 201 -14.63 -9.70 5.74
CA HIS A 201 -15.19 -10.65 4.77
C HIS A 201 -14.24 -10.89 3.60
N VAL A 202 -13.75 -9.82 2.96
CA VAL A 202 -12.83 -9.95 1.81
C VAL A 202 -11.49 -10.57 2.21
N THR A 203 -10.95 -10.23 3.39
CA THR A 203 -9.72 -10.83 3.89
C THR A 203 -9.90 -12.31 4.19
N HIS A 204 -11.01 -12.67 4.85
CA HIS A 204 -11.37 -14.05 5.18
C HIS A 204 -11.57 -14.90 3.91
N GLU A 205 -12.38 -14.41 2.97
CA GLU A 205 -12.58 -15.10 1.70
C GLU A 205 -11.27 -15.31 0.93
N ALA A 206 -10.42 -14.29 0.89
CA ALA A 206 -9.16 -14.35 0.17
C ALA A 206 -8.17 -15.34 0.78
N ILE A 207 -7.96 -15.30 2.11
CA ILE A 207 -6.94 -16.15 2.76
C ILE A 207 -7.30 -17.65 2.72
N HIS A 208 -8.59 -17.98 2.64
CA HIS A 208 -9.07 -19.36 2.55
C HIS A 208 -9.11 -19.92 1.13
N ARG A 209 -8.79 -19.11 0.10
CA ARG A 209 -8.70 -19.61 -1.27
C ARG A 209 -7.48 -20.50 -1.47
N SER A 210 -7.67 -21.58 -2.19
CA SER A 210 -6.56 -22.46 -2.59
C SER A 210 -5.48 -21.66 -3.36
N GLY A 211 -4.23 -21.82 -2.97
CA GLY A 211 -3.08 -21.16 -3.61
C GLY A 211 -2.83 -19.72 -3.17
N ILE A 212 -3.59 -19.18 -2.21
CA ILE A 212 -3.30 -17.91 -1.58
C ILE A 212 -2.47 -18.13 -0.31
N ARG A 213 -1.30 -17.53 -0.27
CA ARG A 213 -0.40 -17.52 0.89
C ARG A 213 -0.69 -16.39 1.85
N GLY A 214 -1.21 -15.27 1.34
CA GLY A 214 -1.46 -14.11 2.17
C GLY A 214 -2.25 -13.01 1.45
N VAL A 215 -2.80 -12.12 2.26
CA VAL A 215 -3.45 -10.89 1.81
C VAL A 215 -2.52 -9.73 2.11
N PHE A 216 -2.19 -8.96 1.08
CA PHE A 216 -1.32 -7.79 1.16
C PHE A 216 -2.17 -6.52 1.10
N PHE A 217 -2.06 -5.69 2.11
CA PHE A 217 -2.80 -4.44 2.18
C PHE A 217 -1.99 -3.24 1.71
N CYS A 218 -0.83 -3.03 2.30
CA CYS A 218 0.00 -1.89 1.90
C CYS A 218 1.43 -2.00 2.41
N LEU A 219 2.27 -1.17 1.82
CA LEU A 219 3.56 -0.76 2.37
C LEU A 219 3.33 0.24 3.51
N GLN A 220 4.26 0.34 4.46
CA GLN A 220 4.31 1.52 5.32
C GLN A 220 4.33 2.78 4.46
N SER A 221 3.38 3.68 4.73
CA SER A 221 3.30 4.95 4.00
C SER A 221 4.51 5.84 4.28
N LEU A 222 4.89 6.65 3.30
CA LEU A 222 5.91 7.69 3.47
C LEU A 222 5.39 8.87 4.30
N ASP A 223 4.10 9.15 4.22
CA ASP A 223 3.46 10.39 4.64
C ASP A 223 2.20 10.23 5.51
N ALA A 224 1.67 9.01 5.62
CA ALA A 224 0.48 8.78 6.43
C ALA A 224 0.80 8.72 7.94
N PRO A 225 -0.12 9.20 8.80
CA PRO A 225 -0.01 9.01 10.24
C PRO A 225 -0.02 7.52 10.62
N ALA A 226 0.70 7.15 11.68
CA ALA A 226 0.72 5.78 12.19
C ALA A 226 -0.67 5.24 12.58
N SER A 227 -1.63 6.13 12.89
CA SER A 227 -3.01 5.76 13.21
C SER A 227 -3.77 5.06 12.08
N VAL A 228 -3.39 5.31 10.81
CA VAL A 228 -4.01 4.68 9.64
C VAL A 228 -3.83 3.15 9.67
N ASP A 229 -2.66 2.68 10.06
CA ASP A 229 -2.39 1.24 10.12
C ASP A 229 -2.92 0.58 11.39
N GLN A 230 -3.19 1.36 12.46
CA GLN A 230 -3.81 0.83 13.68
C GLN A 230 -5.18 0.19 13.44
N PHE A 231 -5.97 0.72 12.48
CA PHE A 231 -7.22 0.08 12.10
C PHE A 231 -6.97 -1.33 11.56
N LYS A 232 -6.01 -1.48 10.66
CA LYS A 232 -5.66 -2.76 10.03
C LYS A 232 -5.15 -3.78 11.07
N PHE A 233 -4.30 -3.34 11.99
CA PHE A 233 -3.84 -4.19 13.09
C PHE A 233 -4.98 -4.63 14.01
N ARG A 234 -5.95 -3.74 14.31
CA ARG A 234 -7.18 -4.13 15.05
C ARG A 234 -8.04 -5.13 14.27
N MET A 235 -7.97 -5.12 12.94
CA MET A 235 -8.63 -6.11 12.09
C MET A 235 -7.85 -7.44 12.01
N GLY A 236 -6.81 -7.66 12.83
CA GLY A 236 -6.07 -8.91 12.91
C GLY A 236 -4.90 -9.03 11.92
N LEU A 237 -4.58 -7.95 11.17
CA LEU A 237 -3.41 -7.97 10.32
C LEU A 237 -2.13 -7.76 11.12
N THR A 238 -1.03 -8.17 10.52
CA THR A 238 0.31 -8.10 11.14
C THR A 238 1.27 -7.22 10.36
N ALA A 239 2.26 -6.67 11.05
CA ALA A 239 3.38 -5.97 10.45
C ALA A 239 4.49 -6.99 10.12
N ARG A 240 4.65 -7.33 8.83
CA ARG A 240 5.79 -8.11 8.35
C ARG A 240 6.98 -7.18 8.19
N ALA A 241 8.02 -7.37 9.00
CA ALA A 241 9.23 -6.55 8.95
C ALA A 241 9.97 -6.72 7.62
N VAL A 242 10.30 -5.61 6.99
CA VAL A 242 11.07 -5.52 5.74
C VAL A 242 11.95 -4.28 5.79
N ARG A 243 12.78 -4.07 4.77
CA ARG A 243 13.35 -2.75 4.53
C ARG A 243 12.69 -2.12 3.31
N GLN A 244 12.47 -0.83 3.37
CA GLN A 244 12.14 -0.03 2.18
C GLN A 244 13.36 0.80 1.80
N ARG A 245 13.74 0.71 0.55
CA ARG A 245 14.89 1.41 0.02
C ARG A 245 14.45 2.50 -0.95
N VAL A 246 15.04 3.67 -0.79
CA VAL A 246 14.97 4.79 -1.73
C VAL A 246 16.36 4.99 -2.32
N VAL A 247 16.46 5.08 -3.63
CA VAL A 247 17.70 5.33 -4.35
C VAL A 247 17.49 6.53 -5.24
N PHE A 248 18.34 7.54 -5.10
CA PHE A 248 18.27 8.73 -5.94
C PHE A 248 19.21 8.62 -7.14
N HIS A 249 18.91 9.39 -8.17
CA HIS A 249 19.76 9.51 -9.34
C HIS A 249 21.17 9.94 -8.92
N PRO A 250 22.26 9.34 -9.46
CA PRO A 250 23.62 9.62 -9.03
C PRO A 250 24.00 11.11 -9.04
N TRP A 251 23.45 11.88 -9.96
CA TRP A 251 23.70 13.33 -10.02
C TRP A 251 23.05 14.13 -8.89
N LEU A 252 21.98 13.61 -8.32
CA LEU A 252 21.29 14.24 -7.19
C LEU A 252 21.87 13.83 -5.84
N GLU A 253 22.47 12.65 -5.78
CA GLU A 253 22.98 12.07 -4.54
C GLU A 253 23.92 12.98 -3.75
N PRO A 254 24.88 13.71 -4.36
CA PRO A 254 25.76 14.63 -3.64
C PRO A 254 25.03 15.82 -2.97
N PHE A 255 23.86 16.17 -3.51
CA PHE A 255 23.05 17.29 -3.00
C PHE A 255 22.04 16.85 -1.94
N ILE A 256 21.75 15.55 -1.83
CA ILE A 256 20.77 14.99 -0.91
C ILE A 256 21.43 14.65 0.43
N GLY A 257 21.57 15.68 1.27
CA GLY A 257 22.18 15.57 2.59
C GLY A 257 21.25 16.04 3.72
N LYS A 258 21.77 15.97 4.95
CA LYS A 258 21.08 16.49 6.15
C LYS A 258 20.56 17.93 6.00
N PRO A 259 21.29 18.86 5.31
CA PRO A 259 20.78 20.23 5.13
C PRO A 259 19.48 20.28 4.32
N VAL A 260 19.43 19.58 3.17
CA VAL A 260 18.23 19.54 2.31
C VAL A 260 17.06 18.92 3.06
N TYR A 261 17.29 17.82 3.77
CA TYR A 261 16.27 17.19 4.60
C TYR A 261 15.72 18.17 5.66
N SER A 262 16.60 18.91 6.35
CA SER A 262 16.20 19.91 7.35
C SER A 262 15.35 21.04 6.76
N VAL A 263 15.69 21.50 5.55
CA VAL A 263 14.89 22.51 4.83
C VAL A 263 13.51 21.98 4.49
N VAL A 264 13.43 20.77 3.89
CA VAL A 264 12.15 20.16 3.52
C VAL A 264 11.28 19.92 4.76
N LYS A 265 11.86 19.43 5.84
CA LYS A 265 11.16 19.23 7.12
C LYS A 265 10.60 20.55 7.70
N ARG A 266 11.34 21.65 7.60
CA ARG A 266 10.86 22.99 8.02
C ARG A 266 9.74 23.51 7.12
N LEU A 267 9.85 23.30 5.81
CA LEU A 267 8.78 23.65 4.85
C LEU A 267 7.51 22.86 5.11
N LEU A 268 7.63 21.56 5.37
CA LEU A 268 6.49 20.70 5.71
C LEU A 268 5.85 21.16 7.02
N ALA A 269 6.61 21.52 8.04
CA ALA A 269 6.08 22.04 9.30
C ALA A 269 5.28 23.36 9.11
N ARG A 270 5.63 24.16 8.11
CA ARG A 270 4.89 25.39 7.75
C ARG A 270 3.68 25.13 6.85
N GLN A 271 3.70 24.03 6.10
CA GLN A 271 2.67 23.66 5.11
C GLN A 271 2.32 22.17 5.24
N PRO A 272 1.73 21.76 6.38
CA PRO A 272 1.51 20.32 6.68
C PRO A 272 0.53 19.64 5.72
N ASN A 273 -0.34 20.43 5.07
CA ASN A 273 -1.36 19.91 4.16
C ASN A 273 -0.89 19.79 2.70
N LYS A 274 0.42 19.93 2.41
CA LYS A 274 0.95 19.73 1.05
C LYS A 274 1.45 18.30 0.83
N PRO A 275 0.69 17.43 0.12
CA PRO A 275 1.05 16.02 -0.07
C PRO A 275 2.41 15.83 -0.74
N ALA A 276 2.76 16.71 -1.69
CA ALA A 276 4.05 16.66 -2.39
C ALA A 276 5.24 16.86 -1.43
N LEU A 277 5.12 17.80 -0.48
CA LEU A 277 6.16 18.02 0.55
C LEU A 277 6.25 16.85 1.52
N ALA A 278 5.12 16.30 1.94
CA ALA A 278 5.08 15.13 2.82
C ALA A 278 5.73 13.91 2.17
N LYS A 279 5.41 13.63 0.90
CA LYS A 279 6.06 12.55 0.13
C LYS A 279 7.56 12.79 -0.03
N MET A 280 7.98 14.03 -0.34
CA MET A 280 9.39 14.37 -0.48
C MET A 280 10.15 14.20 0.84
N GLU A 281 9.58 14.66 1.96
CA GLU A 281 10.15 14.44 3.30
C GLU A 281 10.33 12.95 3.56
N GLY A 282 9.27 12.15 3.33
CA GLY A 282 9.32 10.72 3.50
C GLY A 282 10.40 10.05 2.65
N MET A 283 10.52 10.41 1.37
CA MET A 283 11.58 9.88 0.50
C MET A 283 12.98 10.20 1.03
N LEU A 284 13.22 11.43 1.45
CA LEU A 284 14.50 11.85 2.02
C LEU A 284 14.80 11.16 3.34
N ARG A 285 13.82 11.01 4.21
CA ARG A 285 13.93 10.29 5.49
C ARG A 285 14.29 8.83 5.27
N PHE A 286 13.56 8.14 4.39
CA PHE A 286 13.84 6.73 4.07
C PHE A 286 15.23 6.53 3.44
N TYR A 287 15.68 7.48 2.61
CA TYR A 287 17.01 7.45 2.03
C TYR A 287 18.09 7.62 3.08
N GLN A 288 17.97 8.62 3.97
CA GLN A 288 18.99 8.91 4.96
C GLN A 288 19.08 7.85 6.05
N GLU A 289 17.94 7.50 6.64
CA GLU A 289 17.90 6.47 7.65
C GLU A 289 18.28 5.08 7.09
N GLY A 290 17.93 4.81 5.83
CA GLY A 290 18.29 3.56 5.17
C GLY A 290 19.80 3.34 4.98
N LYS A 291 20.63 4.37 5.19
CA LYS A 291 22.10 4.28 5.20
C LYS A 291 22.69 4.01 6.60
N CYS A 292 21.88 4.22 7.65
CA CYS A 292 22.30 3.98 9.04
C CYS A 292 22.20 2.50 9.39
N LEU A 293 22.95 2.10 10.42
CA LEU A 293 22.82 0.76 10.98
C LEU A 293 21.40 0.55 11.53
N PRO A 294 20.84 -0.66 11.52
CA PRO A 294 19.50 -0.94 12.01
C PRO A 294 19.23 -0.43 13.43
N LEU A 295 20.21 -0.51 14.31
CA LEU A 295 20.09 -0.05 15.70
C LEU A 295 19.97 1.49 15.82
N GLU A 296 20.50 2.22 14.84
CA GLU A 296 20.51 3.70 14.80
C GLU A 296 19.27 4.26 14.12
N GLN A 297 18.48 3.41 13.45
CA GLN A 297 17.28 3.84 12.75
C GLN A 297 16.11 4.03 13.72
N ASP A 298 15.20 4.93 13.33
CA ASP A 298 13.91 5.06 13.99
C ASP A 298 12.98 3.91 13.54
N TRP A 299 12.63 3.03 14.49
CA TRP A 299 11.83 1.84 14.24
C TRP A 299 10.33 2.19 14.22
N PRO A 300 9.54 1.59 13.30
CA PRO A 300 8.09 1.68 13.36
C PRO A 300 7.55 1.15 14.70
N ALA A 301 6.64 1.90 15.33
CA ALA A 301 6.09 1.55 16.64
C ALA A 301 5.50 0.13 16.69
N CYS A 302 4.90 -0.35 15.60
CA CYS A 302 4.34 -1.70 15.50
C CYS A 302 5.38 -2.82 15.48
N LEU A 303 6.67 -2.51 15.39
CA LEU A 303 7.78 -3.47 15.43
C LEU A 303 8.61 -3.37 16.72
N ASN A 304 8.33 -2.41 17.61
CA ASN A 304 9.14 -2.16 18.80
C ASN A 304 9.22 -3.38 19.72
N ASP A 305 8.10 -4.06 19.95
CA ASP A 305 8.03 -5.23 20.83
C ASP A 305 8.85 -6.41 20.31
N ARG A 306 9.10 -6.46 19.00
CA ARG A 306 9.88 -7.50 18.33
C ARG A 306 11.28 -7.04 17.93
N ARG A 307 11.68 -5.82 18.33
CA ARG A 307 12.94 -5.21 17.87
C ARG A 307 14.15 -6.08 18.22
N SER A 308 14.25 -6.57 19.45
CA SER A 308 15.38 -7.42 19.89
C SER A 308 15.47 -8.70 19.07
N GLU A 309 14.36 -9.42 18.92
CA GLU A 309 14.26 -10.63 18.10
C GLU A 309 14.72 -10.38 16.65
N LEU A 310 14.19 -9.30 16.05
CA LEU A 310 14.48 -8.96 14.65
C LEU A 310 15.94 -8.53 14.43
N VAL A 311 16.54 -7.85 15.40
CA VAL A 311 17.96 -7.44 15.35
C VAL A 311 18.89 -8.64 15.52
N GLU A 312 18.60 -9.53 16.48
CA GLU A 312 19.37 -10.77 16.65
C GLU A 312 19.37 -11.63 15.38
N GLY A 313 18.23 -11.71 14.68
CA GLY A 313 18.09 -12.40 13.40
C GLY A 313 18.92 -11.80 12.26
N LEU A 314 19.36 -10.54 12.37
CA LEU A 314 20.17 -9.87 11.35
C LEU A 314 21.68 -10.24 11.44
N LYS A 315 22.15 -10.96 12.47
CA LYS A 315 23.57 -11.29 12.67
C LYS A 315 24.51 -10.09 12.43
N LEU A 316 24.16 -8.97 13.06
CA LEU A 316 24.96 -7.73 13.04
C LEU A 316 26.18 -7.84 13.93
#